data_9ec913e5e0c8f7a57b470459cfb97351
#
_entry.id   9ec913e5e0c8f7a57b470459cfb97351
#
_cell.length_a   1.000
_cell.length_b   1.000
_cell.length_c   1.000
_cell.angle_alpha   90.00
_cell.angle_beta   90.00
_cell.angle_gamma   90.00
#
_symmetry.space_group_name_H-M   'P 1'
#
loop_
_entity.id
_entity.type
_entity.pdbx_description
1 polymer ?
#
loop_
_entity_poly.entity_id
_entity_poly.type
_entity_poly.pdbx_seq_one_letter_code
_entity_poly.pdbx_strand_id
1 'polypeptide(L)'
;MLSSDKAASDMVGSPIRPPVRAVLDTNILVAYALLGSAAARRHDAIRRCVERVRADRGLVGSSETLAELREVLMRPTFDRYAAATERRAFLERVGQEMTLVAPAAVGRLCRDPEDDMFLAAAVGGSVPWLVTVDRQLLSVHQAGATRVLRPERFLEAVAVQDAPQA
;
A
#
# COMPACT_ATOMS: atom_id res chain seq x y z
N MET A 1 23.06 -51.91 -9.37
CA MET A 1 21.61 -52.02 -9.52
C MET A 1 20.97 -51.56 -8.22
N LEU A 2 20.44 -50.40 -8.22
CA LEU A 2 19.44 -49.99 -7.21
C LEU A 2 19.21 -48.52 -7.38
N SER A 3 18.19 -48.16 -8.12
CA SER A 3 17.00 -47.44 -7.71
C SER A 3 17.27 -45.99 -7.23
N SER A 4 17.39 -45.14 -8.22
CA SER A 4 17.22 -43.68 -8.08
C SER A 4 15.77 -43.37 -8.43
N ASP A 5 14.88 -43.37 -7.46
CA ASP A 5 13.52 -42.85 -7.62
C ASP A 5 12.98 -42.38 -6.29
N LYS A 6 13.50 -41.24 -5.81
CA LYS A 6 12.86 -40.52 -4.71
C LYS A 6 13.28 -39.05 -4.65
N ALA A 7 13.07 -38.33 -5.72
CA ALA A 7 13.31 -36.90 -5.74
C ALA A 7 12.34 -36.14 -6.67
N ALA A 8 11.08 -36.51 -6.71
CA ALA A 8 10.10 -35.87 -7.57
C ALA A 8 8.73 -35.70 -6.88
N SER A 9 8.69 -35.33 -5.59
CA SER A 9 7.41 -35.18 -4.88
C SER A 9 7.27 -33.97 -3.98
N ASP A 10 8.10 -32.95 -4.06
CA ASP A 10 7.95 -31.78 -3.23
C ASP A 10 7.88 -30.44 -3.98
N MET A 11 7.28 -30.43 -5.17
CA MET A 11 6.79 -29.21 -5.81
C MET A 11 5.26 -29.17 -5.74
N VAL A 12 4.71 -29.24 -4.54
CA VAL A 12 3.35 -28.78 -4.32
C VAL A 12 3.43 -27.25 -4.36
N GLY A 13 3.16 -26.70 -5.54
CA GLY A 13 3.09 -25.27 -5.73
C GLY A 13 2.13 -24.68 -4.72
N SER A 14 2.62 -23.76 -3.90
CA SER A 14 1.75 -22.92 -3.07
C SER A 14 0.65 -22.36 -3.96
N PRO A 15 -0.61 -22.36 -3.55
CA PRO A 15 -1.69 -21.83 -4.37
C PRO A 15 -1.30 -20.42 -4.82
N ILE A 16 -1.26 -20.22 -6.15
CA ILE A 16 -0.92 -18.93 -6.76
C ILE A 16 -2.06 -17.99 -6.42
N ARG A 17 -1.91 -17.26 -5.30
CA ARG A 17 -2.84 -16.20 -4.94
C ARG A 17 -2.56 -14.98 -5.81
N PRO A 18 -3.59 -14.24 -6.23
CA PRO A 18 -3.37 -13.00 -6.98
C PRO A 18 -2.63 -11.98 -6.12
N PRO A 19 -1.66 -11.24 -6.69
CA PRO A 19 -0.92 -10.24 -5.96
C PRO A 19 -1.84 -9.11 -5.49
N VAL A 20 -1.64 -8.66 -4.25
CA VAL A 20 -2.37 -7.54 -3.68
C VAL A 20 -1.79 -6.25 -4.21
N ARG A 21 -2.58 -5.49 -4.97
CA ARG A 21 -2.20 -4.18 -5.50
C ARG A 21 -3.07 -3.10 -4.85
N ALA A 22 -2.44 -2.04 -4.37
CA ALA A 22 -3.13 -0.94 -3.71
C ALA A 22 -2.39 0.39 -3.86
N VAL A 23 -3.12 1.48 -3.81
CA VAL A 23 -2.59 2.81 -3.50
C VAL A 23 -2.68 2.99 -1.97
N LEU A 24 -1.59 3.41 -1.37
CA LEU A 24 -1.51 3.77 0.04
C LEU A 24 -1.40 5.29 0.17
N ASP A 25 -2.31 5.88 0.93
CA ASP A 25 -2.30 7.31 1.22
C ASP A 25 -0.99 7.72 1.93
N THR A 26 -0.55 8.94 1.72
CA THR A 26 0.66 9.52 2.33
C THR A 26 0.71 9.28 3.83
N ASN A 27 -0.40 9.47 4.54
CA ASN A 27 -0.46 9.27 5.99
C ASN A 27 -0.18 7.82 6.41
N ILE A 28 -0.55 6.85 5.61
CA ILE A 28 -0.24 5.42 5.85
C ILE A 28 1.27 5.19 5.74
N LEU A 29 1.89 5.68 4.68
CA LEU A 29 3.33 5.49 4.44
C LEU A 29 4.18 6.29 5.44
N VAL A 30 3.76 7.50 5.80
CA VAL A 30 4.42 8.32 6.83
C VAL A 30 4.35 7.63 8.19
N ALA A 31 3.16 7.17 8.60
CA ALA A 31 3.00 6.43 9.84
C ALA A 31 3.91 5.20 9.88
N TYR A 32 3.96 4.43 8.80
CA TYR A 32 4.83 3.26 8.69
C TYR A 32 6.32 3.62 8.81
N ALA A 33 6.77 4.67 8.11
CA ALA A 33 8.16 5.12 8.15
C ALA A 33 8.61 5.61 9.53
N LEU A 34 7.67 6.16 10.32
CA LEU A 34 7.94 6.71 11.66
C LEU A 34 7.65 5.72 12.79
N LEU A 35 7.13 4.53 12.49
CA LEU A 35 6.89 3.48 13.46
C LEU A 35 8.23 2.92 13.95
N GLY A 36 8.72 3.46 15.07
CA GLY A 36 9.73 2.75 15.87
C GLY A 36 9.14 1.49 16.49
N SER A 37 10.00 0.55 16.89
CA SER A 37 9.63 -0.75 17.46
C SER A 37 8.67 -0.70 18.66
N ALA A 38 8.59 0.42 19.37
CA ALA A 38 7.70 0.60 20.54
C ALA A 38 6.25 1.00 20.17
N ALA A 39 6.01 1.57 19.00
CA ALA A 39 4.68 1.98 18.55
C ALA A 39 3.92 0.86 17.81
N ALA A 40 4.54 -0.29 17.63
CA ALA A 40 4.07 -1.40 16.81
C ALA A 40 2.65 -1.90 17.15
N ARG A 41 2.24 -1.81 18.44
CA ARG A 41 0.92 -2.33 18.86
C ARG A 41 -0.25 -1.44 18.47
N ARG A 42 -0.08 -0.10 18.45
CA ARG A 42 -1.17 0.84 18.11
C ARG A 42 -1.42 0.95 16.62
N HIS A 43 -0.44 0.60 15.81
CA HIS A 43 -0.47 0.74 14.35
C HIS A 43 -0.20 -0.58 13.63
N ASP A 44 -0.52 -1.70 14.28
CA ASP A 44 -0.30 -3.04 13.72
C ASP A 44 -1.00 -3.21 12.36
N ALA A 45 -2.21 -2.71 12.22
CA ALA A 45 -2.94 -2.77 10.95
C ALA A 45 -2.22 -2.00 9.84
N ILE A 46 -1.69 -0.80 10.13
CA ILE A 46 -0.91 -0.01 9.15
C ILE A 46 0.35 -0.79 8.74
N ARG A 47 1.10 -1.29 9.71
CA ARG A 47 2.31 -2.08 9.44
C ARG A 47 2.01 -3.28 8.54
N ARG A 48 1.01 -4.07 8.89
CA ARG A 48 0.59 -5.26 8.15
C ARG A 48 0.10 -4.92 6.74
N CYS A 49 -0.64 -3.81 6.57
CA CYS A 49 -1.05 -3.32 5.26
C CYS A 49 0.15 -3.03 4.36
N VAL A 50 1.07 -2.21 4.85
CA VAL A 50 2.24 -1.78 4.07
C VAL A 50 3.12 -2.99 3.74
N GLU A 51 3.42 -3.83 4.72
CA GLU A 51 4.23 -5.04 4.51
C GLU A 51 3.59 -5.99 3.51
N ARG A 52 2.26 -6.17 3.58
CA ARG A 52 1.54 -7.03 2.64
C ARG A 52 1.62 -6.51 1.19
N VAL A 53 1.34 -5.23 0.98
CA VAL A 53 1.38 -4.62 -0.35
C VAL A 53 2.80 -4.65 -0.92
N ARG A 54 3.81 -4.39 -0.10
CA ARG A 54 5.23 -4.43 -0.51
C ARG A 54 5.69 -5.85 -0.82
N ALA A 55 5.31 -6.83 -0.01
CA ALA A 55 5.65 -8.24 -0.24
C ALA A 55 5.14 -8.76 -1.58
N ASP A 56 3.96 -8.32 -1.99
CA ASP A 56 3.36 -8.67 -3.28
C ASP A 56 3.85 -7.76 -4.44
N ARG A 57 4.75 -6.80 -4.16
CA ARG A 57 5.21 -5.77 -5.12
C ARG A 57 4.05 -4.99 -5.73
N GLY A 58 3.01 -4.78 -4.96
CA GLY A 58 1.75 -4.22 -5.38
C GLY A 58 1.56 -2.74 -5.04
N LEU A 59 2.60 -2.04 -4.60
CA LEU A 59 2.50 -0.61 -4.31
C LEU A 59 2.38 0.18 -5.60
N VAL A 60 1.26 0.89 -5.75
CA VAL A 60 0.94 1.72 -6.91
C VAL A 60 0.79 3.18 -6.47
N GLY A 61 1.22 4.08 -7.31
CA GLY A 61 1.07 5.51 -7.11
C GLY A 61 1.29 6.29 -8.41
N SER A 62 1.26 7.60 -8.33
CA SER A 62 1.62 8.50 -9.41
C SER A 62 2.83 9.35 -9.02
N SER A 63 3.37 10.11 -9.97
CA SER A 63 4.44 11.08 -9.68
C SER A 63 4.00 12.11 -8.64
N GLU A 64 2.74 12.50 -8.67
CA GLU A 64 2.14 13.47 -7.74
C GLU A 64 2.05 12.89 -6.32
N THR A 65 1.56 11.66 -6.17
CA THR A 65 1.46 11.01 -4.85
C THR A 65 2.85 10.74 -4.25
N LEU A 66 3.84 10.41 -5.07
CA LEU A 66 5.22 10.23 -4.61
C LEU A 66 5.87 11.57 -4.21
N ALA A 67 5.59 12.65 -4.95
CA ALA A 67 6.07 13.99 -4.62
C ALA A 67 5.49 14.48 -3.29
N GLU A 68 4.19 14.25 -3.05
CA GLU A 68 3.55 14.57 -1.77
C GLU A 68 4.16 13.78 -0.60
N LEU A 69 4.37 12.48 -0.77
CA LEU A 69 5.03 11.67 0.25
C LEU A 69 6.41 12.24 0.61
N ARG A 70 7.19 12.65 -0.38
CA ARG A 70 8.50 13.27 -0.17
C ARG A 70 8.38 14.56 0.61
N GLU A 71 7.48 15.45 0.20
CA GLU A 71 7.26 16.72 0.87
C GLU A 71 6.86 16.52 2.34
N VAL A 72 5.87 15.67 2.59
CA VAL A 72 5.36 15.46 3.94
C VAL A 72 6.39 14.76 4.83
N LEU A 73 6.98 13.65 4.36
CA LEU A 73 7.89 12.85 5.19
C LEU A 73 9.19 13.58 5.54
N MET A 74 9.61 14.52 4.70
CA MET A 74 10.84 15.31 4.95
C MET A 74 10.60 16.56 5.79
N ARG A 75 9.40 16.81 6.29
CA ARG A 75 9.13 17.95 7.19
C ARG A 75 9.95 17.85 8.46
N PRO A 76 10.58 18.98 8.92
CA PRO A 76 11.41 18.98 10.14
C PRO A 76 10.65 18.56 11.40
N THR A 77 9.32 18.69 11.43
CA THR A 77 8.48 18.25 12.55
C THR A 77 8.66 16.75 12.88
N PHE A 78 9.15 15.95 11.94
CA PHE A 78 9.39 14.52 12.13
C PHE A 78 10.80 14.16 12.59
N ASP A 79 11.72 15.15 12.73
CA ASP A 79 13.11 14.91 13.16
C ASP A 79 13.20 14.25 14.53
N ARG A 80 12.21 14.50 15.40
CA ARG A 80 12.12 13.88 16.73
C ARG A 80 11.73 12.41 16.72
N TYR A 81 11.20 11.89 15.61
CA TYR A 81 10.75 10.49 15.49
C TYR A 81 11.71 9.62 14.71
N ALA A 82 12.34 10.16 13.68
CA ALA A 82 13.30 9.47 12.84
C ALA A 82 14.26 10.45 12.19
N ALA A 83 15.54 10.08 12.08
CA ALA A 83 16.54 10.90 11.43
C ALA A 83 16.19 11.19 9.96
N ALA A 84 16.54 12.37 9.46
CA ALA A 84 16.27 12.75 8.07
C ALA A 84 16.92 11.78 7.06
N THR A 85 18.09 11.21 7.41
CA THR A 85 18.77 10.20 6.59
C THR A 85 17.98 8.91 6.47
N GLU A 86 17.37 8.45 7.57
CA GLU A 86 16.51 7.24 7.57
C GLU A 86 15.24 7.45 6.76
N ARG A 87 14.61 8.62 6.91
CA ARG A 87 13.40 9.00 6.15
C ARG A 87 13.71 9.10 4.66
N ARG A 88 14.87 9.64 4.29
CA ARG A 88 15.31 9.70 2.89
C ARG A 88 15.57 8.32 2.32
N ALA A 89 16.25 7.44 3.06
CA ALA A 89 16.45 6.05 2.64
C ALA A 89 15.13 5.30 2.45
N PHE A 90 14.14 5.54 3.29
CA PHE A 90 12.80 4.99 3.12
C PHE A 90 12.14 5.50 1.83
N LEU A 91 12.19 6.80 1.55
CA LEU A 91 11.67 7.40 0.32
C LEU A 91 12.30 6.80 -0.95
N GLU A 92 13.60 6.60 -0.93
CA GLU A 92 14.32 5.99 -2.06
C GLU A 92 13.84 4.55 -2.31
N ARG A 93 13.68 3.75 -1.25
CA ARG A 93 13.14 2.38 -1.36
C ARG A 93 11.71 2.38 -1.89
N VAL A 94 10.84 3.20 -1.33
CA VAL A 94 9.44 3.31 -1.79
C VAL A 94 9.38 3.75 -3.24
N GLY A 95 10.19 4.73 -3.64
CA GLY A 95 10.25 5.19 -5.03
C GLY A 95 10.71 4.10 -6.01
N GLN A 96 11.59 3.20 -5.58
CA GLN A 96 12.03 2.06 -6.39
C GLN A 96 10.99 0.93 -6.45
N GLU A 97 10.22 0.74 -5.38
CA GLU A 97 9.20 -0.31 -5.27
C GLU A 97 7.86 0.09 -5.90
N MET A 98 7.57 1.39 -5.94
CA MET A 98 6.29 1.91 -6.42
C MET A 98 6.17 1.79 -7.95
N THR A 99 5.09 1.17 -8.40
CA THR A 99 4.69 1.22 -9.80
C THR A 99 4.01 2.55 -10.06
N LEU A 100 4.65 3.42 -10.82
CA LEU A 100 4.08 4.71 -11.22
C LEU A 100 3.11 4.52 -12.38
N VAL A 101 1.91 5.08 -12.22
CA VAL A 101 0.84 5.04 -13.23
C VAL A 101 0.45 6.45 -13.63
N ALA A 102 -0.11 6.58 -14.84
CA ALA A 102 -0.76 7.82 -15.26
C ALA A 102 -2.08 7.96 -14.48
N PRO A 103 -2.33 9.11 -13.82
CA PRO A 103 -3.56 9.33 -13.09
C PRO A 103 -4.76 9.41 -14.07
N ALA A 104 -5.89 8.83 -13.66
CA ALA A 104 -7.15 8.97 -14.40
C ALA A 104 -7.82 10.32 -14.09
N ALA A 105 -8.65 10.81 -15.01
CA ALA A 105 -9.51 11.94 -14.75
C ALA A 105 -10.72 11.49 -13.92
N VAL A 106 -10.66 11.70 -12.62
CA VAL A 106 -11.75 11.30 -11.69
C VAL A 106 -12.72 12.44 -11.34
N GLY A 107 -12.41 13.66 -11.80
CA GLY A 107 -13.16 14.85 -11.40
C GLY A 107 -12.90 15.22 -9.94
N ARG A 108 -13.80 16.01 -9.36
CA ARG A 108 -13.71 16.47 -7.97
C ARG A 108 -14.57 15.57 -7.09
N LEU A 109 -13.95 14.58 -6.46
CA LEU A 109 -14.63 13.62 -5.58
C LEU A 109 -14.45 13.98 -4.10
N CYS A 110 -13.30 14.55 -3.73
CA CYS A 110 -12.99 14.96 -2.38
C CYS A 110 -13.31 16.45 -2.14
N ARG A 111 -13.54 16.81 -0.89
CA ARG A 111 -13.68 18.21 -0.49
C ARG A 111 -12.37 18.98 -0.71
N ASP A 112 -11.24 18.34 -0.39
CA ASP A 112 -9.92 18.86 -0.73
C ASP A 112 -9.51 18.27 -2.09
N PRO A 113 -9.24 19.12 -3.12
CA PRO A 113 -8.80 18.64 -4.43
C PRO A 113 -7.47 17.88 -4.40
N GLU A 114 -6.61 18.13 -3.42
CA GLU A 114 -5.32 17.44 -3.29
C GLU A 114 -5.52 15.96 -2.95
N ASP A 115 -6.59 15.61 -2.25
CA ASP A 115 -6.91 14.21 -1.95
C ASP A 115 -7.35 13.41 -3.19
N ASP A 116 -7.85 14.08 -4.22
CA ASP A 116 -8.27 13.43 -5.48
C ASP A 116 -7.11 12.78 -6.21
N MET A 117 -5.84 13.18 -5.96
CA MET A 117 -4.67 12.56 -6.60
C MET A 117 -4.54 11.07 -6.27
N PHE A 118 -4.92 10.64 -5.07
CA PHE A 118 -4.87 9.22 -4.68
C PHE A 118 -5.92 8.39 -5.41
N LEU A 119 -7.12 8.93 -5.56
CA LEU A 119 -8.20 8.30 -6.33
C LEU A 119 -7.83 8.23 -7.81
N ALA A 120 -7.26 9.31 -8.36
CA ALA A 120 -6.80 9.36 -9.73
C ALA A 120 -5.71 8.32 -10.02
N ALA A 121 -4.76 8.14 -9.10
CA ALA A 121 -3.73 7.11 -9.22
C ALA A 121 -4.33 5.70 -9.12
N ALA A 122 -5.25 5.47 -8.20
CA ALA A 122 -5.88 4.17 -8.01
C ALA A 122 -6.72 3.74 -9.21
N VAL A 123 -7.54 4.65 -9.74
CA VAL A 123 -8.36 4.41 -10.94
C VAL A 123 -7.47 4.25 -12.17
N GLY A 124 -6.47 5.14 -12.35
CA GLY A 124 -5.52 5.07 -13.46
C GLY A 124 -4.68 3.79 -13.48
N GLY A 125 -4.32 3.28 -12.30
CA GLY A 125 -3.62 2.00 -12.15
C GLY A 125 -4.52 0.77 -12.15
N SER A 126 -5.84 0.95 -12.25
CA SER A 126 -6.83 -0.13 -12.17
C SER A 126 -6.61 -1.03 -10.94
N VAL A 127 -6.34 -0.40 -9.78
CA VAL A 127 -6.15 -1.13 -8.53
C VAL A 127 -7.44 -1.22 -7.72
N PRO A 128 -7.70 -2.36 -7.06
CA PRO A 128 -8.95 -2.56 -6.36
C PRO A 128 -9.07 -1.78 -5.04
N TRP A 129 -7.95 -1.30 -4.49
CA TRP A 129 -7.96 -0.66 -3.17
C TRP A 129 -7.14 0.61 -3.08
N LEU A 130 -7.71 1.61 -2.42
CA LEU A 130 -7.03 2.76 -1.83
C LEU A 130 -7.15 2.65 -0.30
N VAL A 131 -6.01 2.61 0.39
CA VAL A 131 -5.98 2.50 1.86
C VAL A 131 -5.64 3.84 2.48
N THR A 132 -6.49 4.29 3.38
CA THR A 132 -6.36 5.59 4.05
C THR A 132 -6.95 5.55 5.46
N VAL A 133 -6.54 6.50 6.30
CA VAL A 133 -7.20 6.84 7.58
C VAL A 133 -7.91 8.18 7.52
N ASP A 134 -7.77 8.91 6.42
CA ASP A 134 -8.42 10.21 6.24
C ASP A 134 -9.93 10.05 6.04
N ARG A 135 -10.70 10.82 6.84
CA ARG A 135 -12.17 10.74 6.83
C ARG A 135 -12.78 11.24 5.52
N GLN A 136 -12.14 12.22 4.87
CA GLN A 136 -12.65 12.78 3.62
C GLN A 136 -12.49 11.78 2.48
N LEU A 137 -11.32 11.15 2.35
CA LEU A 137 -11.11 10.07 1.40
C LEU A 137 -12.05 8.89 1.67
N LEU A 138 -12.19 8.48 2.94
CA LEU A 138 -13.09 7.39 3.33
C LEU A 138 -14.55 7.67 2.98
N SER A 139 -14.99 8.93 2.98
CA SER A 139 -16.36 9.32 2.62
C SER A 139 -16.69 9.09 1.15
N VAL A 140 -15.70 8.96 0.28
CA VAL A 140 -15.89 8.62 -1.13
C VAL A 140 -16.35 7.17 -1.30
N HIS A 141 -15.96 6.26 -0.41
CA HIS A 141 -16.26 4.84 -0.42
C HIS A 141 -15.74 4.08 -1.64
N GLN A 142 -15.98 4.57 -2.84
CA GLN A 142 -15.61 3.91 -4.09
C GLN A 142 -15.44 4.92 -5.23
N ALA A 143 -14.42 4.68 -6.07
CA ALA A 143 -14.21 5.40 -7.33
C ALA A 143 -13.93 4.38 -8.44
N GLY A 144 -14.83 4.25 -9.40
CA GLY A 144 -14.77 3.17 -10.39
C GLY A 144 -14.82 1.81 -9.70
N ALA A 145 -13.83 0.95 -9.98
CA ALA A 145 -13.67 -0.35 -9.32
C ALA A 145 -12.84 -0.29 -8.04
N THR A 146 -12.28 0.88 -7.70
CA THR A 146 -11.44 1.07 -6.52
C THR A 146 -12.28 1.33 -5.27
N ARG A 147 -12.13 0.51 -4.25
CA ARG A 147 -12.73 0.71 -2.92
C ARG A 147 -11.77 1.49 -2.03
N VAL A 148 -12.31 2.43 -1.26
CA VAL A 148 -11.55 3.23 -0.28
C VAL A 148 -11.76 2.63 1.10
N LEU A 149 -10.70 2.14 1.72
CA LEU A 149 -10.78 1.34 2.95
C LEU A 149 -9.79 1.81 4.02
N ARG A 150 -10.18 1.64 5.28
CA ARG A 150 -9.24 1.68 6.40
C ARG A 150 -8.32 0.46 6.40
N PRO A 151 -7.14 0.55 7.04
CA PRO A 151 -6.20 -0.57 7.13
C PRO A 151 -6.83 -1.89 7.58
N GLU A 152 -7.66 -1.87 8.61
CA GLU A 152 -8.30 -3.08 9.15
C GLU A 152 -9.24 -3.72 8.13
N ARG A 153 -10.05 -2.90 7.44
CA ARG A 153 -10.99 -3.37 6.42
C ARG A 153 -10.28 -3.87 5.16
N PHE A 154 -9.16 -3.24 4.81
CA PHE A 154 -8.31 -3.73 3.74
C PHE A 154 -7.75 -5.12 4.06
N LEU A 155 -7.23 -5.34 5.27
CA LEU A 155 -6.72 -6.65 5.69
C LEU A 155 -7.80 -7.74 5.68
N GLU A 156 -9.03 -7.41 6.10
CA GLU A 156 -10.18 -8.32 6.00
C GLU A 156 -10.49 -8.67 4.53
N ALA A 157 -10.51 -7.68 3.64
CA ALA A 157 -10.77 -7.88 2.21
C ALA A 157 -9.69 -8.76 1.55
N VAL A 158 -8.42 -8.54 1.90
CA VAL A 158 -7.30 -9.36 1.42
C VAL A 158 -7.42 -10.80 1.94
N ALA A 159 -7.79 -10.99 3.20
CA ALA A 159 -7.99 -12.33 3.77
C ALA A 159 -9.09 -13.11 3.04
N VAL A 160 -10.17 -12.44 2.63
CA VAL A 160 -11.23 -13.04 1.81
C VAL A 160 -10.71 -13.42 0.42
N GLN A 161 -9.89 -12.55 -0.21
CA GLN A 161 -9.29 -12.83 -1.51
C GLN A 161 -8.33 -14.04 -1.45
N ASP A 162 -7.60 -14.19 -0.35
CA ASP A 162 -6.62 -15.27 -0.14
C ASP A 162 -7.27 -16.59 0.27
N ALA A 163 -8.54 -16.58 0.67
CA ALA A 163 -9.25 -17.79 1.07
C ALA A 163 -9.37 -18.76 -0.13
N PRO A 164 -9.13 -20.05 0.07
CA PRO A 164 -9.32 -21.04 -0.99
C PRO A 164 -10.76 -20.97 -1.50
N GLN A 165 -10.90 -20.82 -2.80
CA GLN A 165 -12.22 -20.95 -3.43
C GLN A 165 -12.59 -22.42 -3.42
N ALA A 166 -13.69 -22.76 -2.75
CA ALA A 166 -14.22 -24.10 -2.68
C ALA A 166 -14.81 -24.53 -4.02
#